data_4b91b3161dfc637904ef323be3e7b103
#
_entry.id   4b91b3161dfc637904ef323be3e7b103
#
_cell.length_a   1.000
_cell.length_b   1.000
_cell.length_c   1.000
_cell.angle_alpha   90.00
_cell.angle_beta   90.00
_cell.angle_gamma   90.00
#
_symmetry.space_group_name_H-M   'P 1'
#
loop_
_entity.id
_entity.type
_entity.pdbx_description
1 polymer ?
#
loop_
_entity_poly.entity_id
_entity_poly.type
_entity_poly.pdbx_seq_one_letter_code
_entity_poly.pdbx_strand_id
1 'polypeptide(L)'
;MSAKFVLATHNPVKLGEMREILSEMGLEVVSPDEIDVDVSVEETGETFEENATLKAKAFCLASGLPAIADDSGLCVDALNGGPGVYSARYGGENLSDAERNKLLLESVKGQGTRNAHFVCSVVCAFPNGETVSAEGRCDGVISYIPMGQDGFGYDPIFNYPPKLKTFAQMTPEEKAEVSHRGKALRAFVEALKAYIMEEAKRRQEAEEAAKRQEAAAEADGNPDAETQSGTAEASEGAERPETDAAKAGALRRQEAHRRNVAAKKKRKRHH
;
A
#
# COMPACT_ATOMS: atom_id res chain seq x y z
N MET A 1 -15.03 -6.51 14.55
CA MET A 1 -13.72 -7.13 14.31
C MET A 1 -12.82 -6.02 13.82
N SER A 2 -11.64 -5.85 14.42
CA SER A 2 -10.64 -4.90 13.92
C SER A 2 -10.23 -5.34 12.51
N ALA A 3 -10.18 -4.41 11.56
CA ALA A 3 -9.73 -4.72 10.22
C ALA A 3 -8.21 -4.94 10.26
N LYS A 4 -7.74 -6.07 9.71
CA LYS A 4 -6.32 -6.37 9.55
C LYS A 4 -5.80 -5.73 8.27
N PHE A 5 -4.64 -5.11 8.34
CA PHE A 5 -3.95 -4.51 7.20
C PHE A 5 -2.66 -5.27 6.88
N VAL A 6 -2.40 -5.52 5.61
CA VAL A 6 -1.13 -6.12 5.16
C VAL A 6 -0.11 -5.01 4.96
N LEU A 7 1.09 -5.15 5.54
CA LEU A 7 2.23 -4.28 5.23
C LEU A 7 2.92 -4.77 3.97
N ALA A 8 2.71 -4.08 2.85
CA ALA A 8 3.19 -4.46 1.52
C ALA A 8 4.69 -4.14 1.33
N THR A 9 5.54 -4.77 2.14
CA THR A 9 6.99 -4.63 2.06
C THR A 9 7.69 -5.92 2.46
N HIS A 10 8.77 -6.25 1.75
CA HIS A 10 9.71 -7.33 2.11
C HIS A 10 10.96 -6.80 2.83
N ASN A 11 11.08 -5.49 3.00
CA ASN A 11 12.19 -4.90 3.73
C ASN A 11 11.94 -5.03 5.25
N PRO A 12 12.73 -5.83 6.01
CA PRO A 12 12.46 -6.10 7.42
C PRO A 12 12.59 -4.84 8.31
N VAL A 13 13.45 -3.90 7.92
CA VAL A 13 13.62 -2.65 8.68
C VAL A 13 12.41 -1.75 8.51
N LYS A 14 11.94 -1.57 7.26
CA LYS A 14 10.70 -0.83 6.99
C LYS A 14 9.50 -1.48 7.69
N LEU A 15 9.40 -2.81 7.61
CA LEU A 15 8.34 -3.56 8.27
C LEU A 15 8.31 -3.30 9.78
N GLY A 16 9.48 -3.31 10.44
CA GLY A 16 9.61 -3.01 11.86
C GLY A 16 9.16 -1.59 12.19
N GLU A 17 9.72 -0.58 11.53
CA GLU A 17 9.36 0.84 11.74
C GLU A 17 7.86 1.10 11.50
N MET A 18 7.29 0.55 10.44
CA MET A 18 5.86 0.74 10.12
C MET A 18 4.97 0.03 11.14
N ARG A 19 5.30 -1.21 11.51
CA ARG A 19 4.53 -1.99 12.49
C ARG A 19 4.49 -1.31 13.84
N GLU A 20 5.62 -0.83 14.32
CA GLU A 20 5.72 -0.12 15.60
C GLU A 20 4.80 1.09 15.62
N ILE A 21 4.97 2.03 14.68
CA ILE A 21 4.19 3.26 14.62
C ILE A 21 2.69 2.97 14.43
N LEU A 22 2.31 2.08 13.51
CA LEU A 22 0.90 1.80 13.23
C LEU A 22 0.22 1.05 14.38
N SER A 23 0.94 0.17 15.10
CA SER A 23 0.42 -0.54 16.27
C SER A 23 0.18 0.40 17.44
N GLU A 24 1.09 1.35 17.70
CA GLU A 24 0.90 2.40 18.70
C GLU A 24 -0.34 3.26 18.41
N MET A 25 -0.67 3.44 17.14
CA MET A 25 -1.86 4.15 16.68
C MET A 25 -3.13 3.29 16.61
N GLY A 26 -3.06 2.03 17.08
CA GLY A 26 -4.21 1.12 17.24
C GLY A 26 -4.60 0.34 15.98
N LEU A 27 -3.73 0.27 14.97
CA LEU A 27 -3.96 -0.52 13.76
C LEU A 27 -3.39 -1.95 13.92
N GLU A 28 -4.18 -2.96 13.59
CA GLU A 28 -3.72 -4.34 13.51
C GLU A 28 -3.08 -4.59 12.14
N VAL A 29 -1.77 -4.80 12.13
CA VAL A 29 -1.00 -5.01 10.90
C VAL A 29 -0.32 -6.37 10.89
N VAL A 30 -0.24 -6.98 9.71
CA VAL A 30 0.42 -8.27 9.46
C VAL A 30 1.43 -8.14 8.33
N SER A 31 2.49 -8.93 8.40
CA SER A 31 3.46 -9.04 7.30
C SER A 31 2.93 -9.96 6.19
N PRO A 32 3.48 -9.88 4.97
CA PRO A 32 3.15 -10.82 3.90
C PRO A 32 3.43 -12.27 4.28
N ASP A 33 4.54 -12.53 4.99
CA ASP A 33 4.93 -13.88 5.43
C ASP A 33 3.94 -14.48 6.44
N GLU A 34 3.33 -13.66 7.32
CA GLU A 34 2.34 -14.11 8.30
C GLU A 34 1.03 -14.59 7.66
N ILE A 35 0.80 -14.25 6.40
CA ILE A 35 -0.41 -14.61 5.64
C ILE A 35 -0.11 -15.41 4.37
N ASP A 36 1.12 -15.90 4.21
CA ASP A 36 1.60 -16.71 3.06
C ASP A 36 1.37 -16.00 1.70
N VAL A 37 1.61 -14.68 1.65
CA VAL A 37 1.51 -13.85 0.45
C VAL A 37 2.91 -13.49 -0.03
N ASP A 38 3.28 -13.96 -1.24
CA ASP A 38 4.54 -13.65 -1.90
C ASP A 38 4.25 -12.91 -3.20
N VAL A 39 4.48 -11.59 -3.20
CA VAL A 39 4.24 -10.69 -4.33
C VAL A 39 5.48 -9.87 -4.61
N SER A 40 5.98 -9.97 -5.83
CA SER A 40 7.03 -9.07 -6.34
C SER A 40 6.39 -8.02 -7.24
N VAL A 41 6.69 -6.76 -6.99
CA VAL A 41 6.16 -5.61 -7.73
C VAL A 41 7.32 -4.84 -8.34
N GLU A 42 7.27 -4.62 -9.65
CA GLU A 42 8.20 -3.73 -10.33
C GLU A 42 7.78 -2.26 -10.07
N GLU A 43 8.67 -1.47 -9.51
CA GLU A 43 8.45 -0.05 -9.22
C GLU A 43 8.75 0.79 -10.48
N THR A 44 7.71 0.99 -11.30
CA THR A 44 7.78 1.70 -12.58
C THR A 44 7.23 3.12 -12.51
N GLY A 45 6.77 3.56 -11.34
CA GLY A 45 6.22 4.90 -11.12
C GLY A 45 7.29 5.99 -11.19
N GLU A 46 6.88 7.19 -11.57
CA GLU A 46 7.72 8.38 -11.61
C GLU A 46 7.74 9.13 -10.28
N THR A 47 6.79 8.81 -9.39
CA THR A 47 6.65 9.39 -8.06
C THR A 47 6.65 8.31 -6.97
N PHE A 48 6.94 8.72 -5.72
CA PHE A 48 6.86 7.82 -4.56
C PHE A 48 5.41 7.32 -4.35
N GLU A 49 4.41 8.17 -4.56
CA GLU A 49 3.01 7.79 -4.42
C GLU A 49 2.59 6.75 -5.46
N GLU A 50 3.03 6.90 -6.72
CA GLU A 50 2.77 5.89 -7.76
C GLU A 50 3.36 4.53 -7.41
N ASN A 51 4.62 4.48 -6.97
CA ASN A 51 5.28 3.24 -6.58
C ASN A 51 4.61 2.61 -5.34
N ALA A 52 4.27 3.40 -4.32
CA ALA A 52 3.53 2.93 -3.17
C ALA A 52 2.14 2.38 -3.57
N THR A 53 1.46 3.06 -4.51
CA THR A 53 0.16 2.62 -5.04
C THR A 53 0.26 1.28 -5.77
N LEU A 54 1.28 1.09 -6.62
CA LEU A 54 1.52 -0.17 -7.32
C LEU A 54 1.68 -1.32 -6.32
N LYS A 55 2.50 -1.13 -5.29
CA LYS A 55 2.72 -2.13 -4.23
C LYS A 55 1.44 -2.40 -3.44
N ALA A 56 0.77 -1.37 -2.94
CA ALA A 56 -0.45 -1.52 -2.14
C ALA A 56 -1.53 -2.29 -2.91
N LYS A 57 -1.79 -1.94 -4.18
CA LYS A 57 -2.78 -2.62 -5.01
C LYS A 57 -2.43 -4.07 -5.29
N ALA A 58 -1.17 -4.38 -5.56
CA ALA A 58 -0.74 -5.75 -5.83
C ALA A 58 -0.90 -6.65 -4.60
N PHE A 59 -0.50 -6.19 -3.42
CA PHE A 59 -0.67 -6.94 -2.17
C PHE A 59 -2.15 -7.04 -1.74
N CYS A 60 -2.94 -5.98 -1.92
CA CYS A 60 -4.38 -6.00 -1.68
C CYS A 60 -5.08 -7.05 -2.56
N LEU A 61 -4.76 -7.09 -3.85
CA LEU A 61 -5.32 -8.07 -4.78
C LEU A 61 -4.93 -9.51 -4.42
N ALA A 62 -3.69 -9.73 -3.99
CA ALA A 62 -3.18 -11.05 -3.66
C ALA A 62 -3.72 -11.59 -2.34
N SER A 63 -3.86 -10.72 -1.33
CA SER A 63 -4.32 -11.10 0.00
C SER A 63 -5.83 -11.05 0.19
N GLY A 64 -6.54 -10.23 -0.61
CA GLY A 64 -7.95 -9.90 -0.38
C GLY A 64 -8.18 -8.98 0.83
N LEU A 65 -7.12 -8.49 1.47
CA LEU A 65 -7.15 -7.60 2.63
C LEU A 65 -6.71 -6.19 2.22
N PRO A 66 -7.11 -5.13 2.96
CA PRO A 66 -6.49 -3.82 2.79
C PRO A 66 -4.98 -3.91 2.96
N ALA A 67 -4.22 -3.29 2.06
CA ALA A 67 -2.77 -3.35 2.08
C ALA A 67 -2.14 -1.97 2.11
N ILE A 68 -1.20 -1.76 3.04
CA ILE A 68 -0.46 -0.50 3.24
C ILE A 68 0.94 -0.68 2.69
N ALA A 69 1.33 0.17 1.75
CA ALA A 69 2.69 0.26 1.20
C ALA A 69 3.30 1.63 1.46
N ASP A 70 4.62 1.67 1.59
CA ASP A 70 5.38 2.92 1.49
C ASP A 70 6.31 2.88 0.28
N ASP A 71 6.54 4.05 -0.29
CA ASP A 71 7.74 4.30 -1.09
C ASP A 71 8.42 5.57 -0.58
N SER A 72 9.76 5.54 -0.55
CA SER A 72 10.50 6.63 0.08
C SER A 72 11.91 6.75 -0.49
N GLY A 73 12.42 7.96 -0.50
CA GLY A 73 13.76 8.22 -0.98
C GLY A 73 14.34 9.54 -0.53
N LEU A 74 15.63 9.68 -0.77
CA LEU A 74 16.43 10.86 -0.52
C LEU A 74 16.44 11.75 -1.77
N CYS A 75 16.11 13.02 -1.60
CA CYS A 75 16.24 14.05 -2.63
C CYS A 75 17.31 15.04 -2.22
N VAL A 76 18.31 15.27 -3.09
CA VAL A 76 19.45 16.15 -2.79
C VAL A 76 19.43 17.33 -3.78
N ASP A 77 19.43 18.55 -3.28
CA ASP A 77 19.31 19.76 -4.11
C ASP A 77 20.46 19.87 -5.12
N ALA A 78 21.67 19.56 -4.70
CA ALA A 78 22.87 19.55 -5.57
C ALA A 78 22.79 18.54 -6.73
N LEU A 79 21.89 17.56 -6.65
CA LEU A 79 21.65 16.53 -7.65
C LEU A 79 20.27 16.73 -8.34
N ASN A 80 19.73 17.95 -8.33
CA ASN A 80 18.42 18.28 -8.90
C ASN A 80 17.28 17.38 -8.40
N GLY A 81 17.30 17.05 -7.09
CA GLY A 81 16.33 16.14 -6.48
C GLY A 81 16.69 14.66 -6.58
N GLY A 82 17.78 14.32 -7.28
CA GLY A 82 18.28 12.94 -7.25
C GLY A 82 18.84 12.54 -5.87
N PRO A 83 18.89 11.22 -5.58
CA PRO A 83 18.44 10.08 -6.35
C PRO A 83 16.90 9.91 -6.44
N GLY A 84 16.09 10.52 -5.57
CA GLY A 84 14.64 10.47 -5.63
C GLY A 84 14.09 9.05 -5.59
N VAL A 85 13.19 8.68 -6.49
CA VAL A 85 12.60 7.33 -6.58
C VAL A 85 13.62 6.22 -6.87
N TYR A 86 14.83 6.59 -7.29
CA TYR A 86 15.94 5.66 -7.52
C TYR A 86 16.85 5.47 -6.30
N SER A 87 16.43 5.95 -5.12
CA SER A 87 17.26 5.93 -3.90
C SER A 87 17.79 4.54 -3.56
N ALA A 88 16.96 3.52 -3.61
CA ALA A 88 17.34 2.15 -3.28
C ALA A 88 18.35 1.52 -4.29
N ARG A 89 18.38 2.01 -5.52
CA ARG A 89 19.23 1.50 -6.61
C ARG A 89 20.22 2.51 -7.18
N TYR A 90 20.43 3.63 -6.50
CA TYR A 90 21.40 4.66 -6.91
C TYR A 90 22.81 4.10 -7.01
N GLY A 91 23.41 4.22 -8.20
CA GLY A 91 24.72 3.65 -8.53
C GLY A 91 24.69 2.16 -8.90
N GLY A 92 23.53 1.49 -8.85
CA GLY A 92 23.35 0.09 -9.22
C GLY A 92 22.67 -0.73 -8.11
N GLU A 93 22.06 -1.83 -8.53
CA GLU A 93 21.25 -2.68 -7.63
C GLU A 93 22.09 -3.46 -6.61
N ASN A 94 23.36 -3.75 -6.95
CA ASN A 94 24.23 -4.62 -6.15
C ASN A 94 25.11 -3.85 -5.14
N LEU A 95 24.98 -2.53 -5.04
CA LEU A 95 25.74 -1.75 -4.06
C LEU A 95 25.16 -1.92 -2.65
N SER A 96 26.05 -2.12 -1.69
CA SER A 96 25.71 -1.99 -0.27
C SER A 96 25.35 -0.54 0.08
N ASP A 97 24.64 -0.34 1.20
CA ASP A 97 24.32 1.01 1.69
C ASP A 97 25.59 1.85 1.91
N ALA A 98 26.66 1.25 2.43
CA ALA A 98 27.94 1.95 2.63
C ALA A 98 28.58 2.41 1.31
N GLU A 99 28.56 1.59 0.27
CA GLU A 99 29.06 1.95 -1.06
C GLU A 99 28.19 3.03 -1.71
N ARG A 100 26.86 2.92 -1.56
CA ARG A 100 25.90 3.89 -2.04
C ARG A 100 26.06 5.25 -1.36
N ASN A 101 26.29 5.25 -0.04
CA ASN A 101 26.59 6.45 0.73
C ASN A 101 27.90 7.10 0.27
N LYS A 102 28.95 6.31 0.06
CA LYS A 102 30.22 6.81 -0.47
C LYS A 102 30.05 7.44 -1.87
N LEU A 103 29.32 6.79 -2.76
CA LEU A 103 29.03 7.32 -4.09
C LEU A 103 28.30 8.65 -4.02
N LEU A 104 27.27 8.75 -3.16
CA LEU A 104 26.51 10.00 -3.01
C LEU A 104 27.39 11.12 -2.43
N LEU A 105 28.23 10.83 -1.43
CA LEU A 105 29.17 11.80 -0.88
C LEU A 105 30.16 12.33 -1.92
N GLU A 106 30.66 11.48 -2.79
CA GLU A 106 31.53 11.90 -3.91
C GLU A 106 30.76 12.73 -4.95
N SER A 107 29.50 12.37 -5.25
CA SER A 107 28.64 13.10 -6.20
C SER A 107 28.30 14.53 -5.74
N VAL A 108 28.24 14.78 -4.43
CA VAL A 108 27.98 16.11 -3.86
C VAL A 108 29.24 16.86 -3.44
N LYS A 109 30.42 16.30 -3.71
CA LYS A 109 31.69 16.92 -3.38
C LYS A 109 31.92 18.18 -4.23
N GLY A 110 32.27 19.28 -3.54
CA GLY A 110 32.53 20.56 -4.22
C GLY A 110 31.25 21.29 -4.67
N GLN A 111 30.06 20.76 -4.43
CA GLN A 111 28.81 21.44 -4.75
C GLN A 111 28.53 22.58 -3.75
N GLY A 112 27.81 23.62 -4.23
CA GLY A 112 27.51 24.82 -3.46
C GLY A 112 26.48 24.62 -2.34
N THR A 113 25.73 23.52 -2.36
CA THR A 113 24.74 23.18 -1.33
C THR A 113 24.83 21.70 -0.97
N ARG A 114 24.46 21.39 0.25
CA ARG A 114 24.28 20.02 0.74
C ARG A 114 22.87 19.79 1.29
N ASN A 115 21.96 20.72 0.99
CA ASN A 115 20.56 20.55 1.39
C ASN A 115 19.99 19.30 0.76
N ALA A 116 19.22 18.61 1.55
CA ALA A 116 18.55 17.37 1.12
C ALA A 116 17.26 17.21 1.93
N HIS A 117 16.39 16.38 1.42
CA HIS A 117 15.21 15.98 2.19
C HIS A 117 14.87 14.53 1.85
N PHE A 118 14.33 13.84 2.85
CA PHE A 118 13.65 12.58 2.62
C PHE A 118 12.16 12.82 2.38
N VAL A 119 11.60 12.03 1.48
CA VAL A 119 10.15 11.92 1.25
C VAL A 119 9.72 10.48 1.49
N CYS A 120 8.52 10.32 2.04
CA CYS A 120 7.84 9.03 2.14
C CYS A 120 6.38 9.22 1.77
N SER A 121 5.91 8.50 0.78
CA SER A 121 4.49 8.37 0.47
C SER A 121 3.99 7.03 1.00
N VAL A 122 2.90 7.07 1.76
CA VAL A 122 2.21 5.89 2.29
C VAL A 122 0.85 5.79 1.61
N VAL A 123 0.53 4.63 1.08
CA VAL A 123 -0.75 4.34 0.40
C VAL A 123 -1.37 3.09 0.98
N CYS A 124 -2.66 3.15 1.30
CA CYS A 124 -3.49 1.97 1.53
C CYS A 124 -4.39 1.73 0.32
N ALA A 125 -4.40 0.53 -0.20
CA ALA A 125 -5.38 0.08 -1.19
C ALA A 125 -6.41 -0.83 -0.52
N PHE A 126 -7.68 -0.65 -0.86
CA PHE A 126 -8.79 -1.42 -0.34
C PHE A 126 -9.34 -2.40 -1.40
N PRO A 127 -9.99 -3.52 -0.99
CA PRO A 127 -10.59 -4.47 -1.92
C PRO A 127 -11.68 -3.89 -2.82
N ASN A 128 -12.29 -2.75 -2.44
CA ASN A 128 -13.26 -2.02 -3.28
C ASN A 128 -12.60 -1.20 -4.40
N GLY A 129 -11.25 -1.17 -4.46
CA GLY A 129 -10.48 -0.43 -5.45
C GLY A 129 -10.09 1.00 -5.05
N GLU A 130 -10.65 1.52 -3.96
CA GLU A 130 -10.30 2.85 -3.43
C GLU A 130 -8.90 2.84 -2.79
N THR A 131 -8.31 4.03 -2.69
CA THR A 131 -7.02 4.22 -2.04
C THR A 131 -7.05 5.43 -1.12
N VAL A 132 -6.27 5.35 -0.03
CA VAL A 132 -5.99 6.48 0.86
C VAL A 132 -4.49 6.68 0.88
N SER A 133 -4.02 7.91 0.70
CA SER A 133 -2.60 8.23 0.69
C SER A 133 -2.27 9.38 1.63
N ALA A 134 -1.01 9.42 2.08
CA ALA A 134 -0.42 10.56 2.77
C ALA A 134 1.08 10.60 2.51
N GLU A 135 1.65 11.80 2.60
CA GLU A 135 3.07 12.05 2.41
C GLU A 135 3.69 12.69 3.66
N GLY A 136 4.95 12.36 3.91
CA GLY A 136 5.75 12.98 4.92
C GLY A 136 7.12 13.38 4.38
N ARG A 137 7.59 14.57 4.79
CA ARG A 137 8.87 15.12 4.39
C ARG A 137 9.71 15.48 5.61
N CYS A 138 11.01 15.18 5.52
CA CYS A 138 11.98 15.60 6.52
C CYS A 138 13.15 16.31 5.84
N ASP A 139 13.31 17.61 6.09
CA ASP A 139 14.41 18.40 5.57
C ASP A 139 15.66 18.21 6.44
N GLY A 140 16.83 18.20 5.79
CA GLY A 140 18.12 18.01 6.41
C GLY A 140 19.26 18.40 5.49
N VAL A 141 20.45 17.94 5.83
CA VAL A 141 21.67 18.21 5.05
C VAL A 141 22.52 16.95 4.96
N ILE A 142 23.19 16.75 3.83
CA ILE A 142 24.16 15.67 3.66
C ILE A 142 25.42 16.00 4.43
N SER A 143 25.80 15.17 5.39
CA SER A 143 27.05 15.27 6.16
C SER A 143 28.29 15.06 5.28
N TYR A 144 29.46 15.47 5.74
CA TYR A 144 30.71 15.27 5.00
C TYR A 144 31.25 13.85 5.13
N ILE A 145 30.93 13.18 6.21
CA ILE A 145 31.32 11.81 6.53
C ILE A 145 30.13 11.06 7.11
N PRO A 146 30.06 9.73 6.98
CA PRO A 146 29.06 8.94 7.68
C PRO A 146 29.26 9.00 9.20
N MET A 147 28.17 9.11 9.95
CA MET A 147 28.15 9.14 11.43
C MET A 147 26.98 8.30 11.94
N GLY A 148 27.23 7.56 13.04
CA GLY A 148 26.24 6.61 13.58
C GLY A 148 26.33 5.22 12.91
N GLN A 149 25.64 4.25 13.50
CA GLN A 149 25.65 2.84 13.05
C GLN A 149 24.25 2.24 12.96
N ASP A 150 23.24 2.97 13.42
CA ASP A 150 21.86 2.52 13.42
C ASP A 150 21.15 2.89 12.10
N GLY A 151 19.95 2.32 11.90
CA GLY A 151 19.15 2.59 10.72
C GLY A 151 19.62 1.86 9.46
N PHE A 152 19.34 2.43 8.28
CA PHE A 152 19.65 1.84 6.97
C PHE A 152 19.75 2.90 5.88
N GLY A 153 20.17 2.49 4.69
CA GLY A 153 20.25 3.37 3.54
C GLY A 153 21.17 4.58 3.77
N TYR A 154 20.62 5.77 3.63
CA TYR A 154 21.35 7.03 3.76
C TYR A 154 21.35 7.63 5.17
N ASP A 155 20.80 6.94 6.17
CA ASP A 155 20.74 7.42 7.56
C ASP A 155 22.08 7.92 8.11
N PRO A 156 23.24 7.24 7.82
CA PRO A 156 24.53 7.68 8.33
C PRO A 156 25.02 9.02 7.76
N ILE A 157 24.49 9.45 6.63
CA ILE A 157 24.92 10.70 5.96
C ILE A 157 23.85 11.78 5.94
N PHE A 158 22.64 11.49 6.42
CA PHE A 158 21.55 12.46 6.50
C PHE A 158 21.50 13.09 7.88
N ASN A 159 21.99 14.31 8.01
CA ASN A 159 21.98 15.08 9.26
C ASN A 159 20.66 15.86 9.37
N TYR A 160 20.02 15.74 10.54
CA TYR A 160 18.85 16.52 10.92
C TYR A 160 19.26 17.68 11.81
N PRO A 161 19.35 18.92 11.27
CA PRO A 161 19.93 20.05 11.96
C PRO A 161 19.30 20.37 13.33
N PRO A 162 17.97 20.25 13.54
CA PRO A 162 17.39 20.57 14.84
C PRO A 162 17.90 19.72 16.02
N LYS A 163 18.33 18.48 15.74
CA LYS A 163 18.90 17.59 16.77
C LYS A 163 20.44 17.49 16.68
N LEU A 164 21.08 18.10 15.67
CA LEU A 164 22.51 18.00 15.39
C LEU A 164 23.03 16.55 15.30
N LYS A 165 22.17 15.64 14.83
CA LYS A 165 22.43 14.21 14.70
C LYS A 165 22.12 13.76 13.27
N THR A 166 22.86 12.76 12.78
CA THR A 166 22.38 11.98 11.63
C THR A 166 21.27 11.05 12.07
N PHE A 167 20.47 10.56 11.12
CA PHE A 167 19.44 9.58 11.45
C PHE A 167 20.03 8.29 12.06
N ALA A 168 21.24 7.90 11.66
CA ALA A 168 21.94 6.76 12.24
C ALA A 168 22.53 7.01 13.66
N GLN A 169 22.41 8.20 14.19
CA GLN A 169 22.78 8.54 15.58
C GLN A 169 21.56 8.72 16.49
N MET A 170 20.36 8.55 15.93
CA MET A 170 19.10 8.65 16.68
C MET A 170 18.66 7.28 17.18
N THR A 171 17.95 7.25 18.32
CA THR A 171 17.21 6.05 18.68
C THR A 171 16.03 5.82 17.70
N PRO A 172 15.46 4.62 17.61
CA PRO A 172 14.28 4.37 16.80
C PRO A 172 13.14 5.36 17.09
N GLU A 173 12.87 5.66 18.35
CA GLU A 173 11.82 6.59 18.81
C GLU A 173 12.15 8.03 18.39
N GLU A 174 13.39 8.49 18.59
CA GLU A 174 13.83 9.81 18.14
C GLU A 174 13.68 10.00 16.63
N LYS A 175 14.00 8.94 15.87
CA LYS A 175 13.85 8.92 14.40
C LYS A 175 12.39 8.88 14.00
N ALA A 176 11.57 8.04 14.63
CA ALA A 176 10.13 7.92 14.34
C ALA A 176 9.40 9.27 14.54
N GLU A 177 9.81 10.05 15.55
CA GLU A 177 9.24 11.37 15.81
C GLU A 177 9.44 12.36 14.65
N VAL A 178 10.65 12.42 14.07
CA VAL A 178 11.05 13.49 13.15
C VAL A 178 11.14 13.07 11.68
N SER A 179 11.25 11.78 11.42
CA SER A 179 11.50 11.25 10.08
C SER A 179 10.33 11.47 9.12
N HIS A 180 10.65 11.42 7.83
CA HIS A 180 9.70 11.42 6.71
C HIS A 180 8.65 10.30 6.88
N ARG A 181 9.08 9.05 7.19
CA ARG A 181 8.18 7.92 7.40
C ARG A 181 7.28 8.12 8.62
N GLY A 182 7.82 8.52 9.76
CA GLY A 182 7.02 8.80 10.94
C GLY A 182 5.97 9.88 10.71
N LYS A 183 6.31 10.96 9.98
CA LYS A 183 5.36 12.00 9.58
C LYS A 183 4.30 11.48 8.62
N ALA A 184 4.71 10.72 7.58
CA ALA A 184 3.80 10.13 6.60
C ALA A 184 2.79 9.18 7.27
N LEU A 185 3.24 8.30 8.17
CA LEU A 185 2.38 7.35 8.86
C LEU A 185 1.38 8.04 9.79
N ARG A 186 1.79 9.08 10.52
CA ARG A 186 0.85 9.86 11.35
C ARG A 186 -0.21 10.56 10.49
N ALA A 187 0.19 11.23 9.41
CA ALA A 187 -0.74 11.85 8.48
C ALA A 187 -1.67 10.80 7.82
N PHE A 188 -1.11 9.64 7.47
CA PHE A 188 -1.87 8.53 6.89
C PHE A 188 -2.95 8.01 7.84
N VAL A 189 -2.65 7.83 9.12
CA VAL A 189 -3.66 7.34 10.09
C VAL A 189 -4.81 8.32 10.23
N GLU A 190 -4.56 9.63 10.21
CA GLU A 190 -5.64 10.62 10.22
C GLU A 190 -6.48 10.59 8.93
N ALA A 191 -5.84 10.44 7.78
CA ALA A 191 -6.54 10.27 6.51
C ALA A 191 -7.37 8.96 6.48
N LEU A 192 -6.81 7.88 7.01
CA LEU A 192 -7.48 6.58 7.12
C LEU A 192 -8.71 6.65 8.03
N LYS A 193 -8.61 7.32 9.17
CA LYS A 193 -9.77 7.55 10.07
C LYS A 193 -10.87 8.32 9.36
N ALA A 194 -10.53 9.39 8.65
CA ALA A 194 -11.50 10.17 7.88
C ALA A 194 -12.19 9.32 6.80
N TYR A 195 -11.42 8.51 6.08
CA TYR A 195 -11.95 7.58 5.08
C TYR A 195 -12.92 6.56 5.70
N ILE A 196 -12.55 5.93 6.82
CA ILE A 196 -13.41 4.94 7.50
C ILE A 196 -14.72 5.57 7.96
N MET A 197 -14.67 6.79 8.49
CA MET A 197 -15.88 7.51 8.91
C MET A 197 -16.80 7.83 7.73
N GLU A 198 -16.24 8.28 6.62
CA GLU A 198 -17.01 8.58 5.40
C GLU A 198 -17.61 7.32 4.79
N GLU A 199 -16.88 6.21 4.79
CA GLU A 199 -17.38 4.91 4.34
C GLU A 199 -18.53 4.39 5.21
N ALA A 200 -18.42 4.56 6.53
CA ALA A 200 -19.49 4.17 7.44
C ALA A 200 -20.77 4.99 7.18
N LYS A 201 -20.62 6.30 6.95
CA LYS A 201 -21.73 7.19 6.60
C LYS A 201 -22.37 6.80 5.26
N ARG A 202 -21.57 6.57 4.22
CA ARG A 202 -22.06 6.11 2.90
C ARG A 202 -22.85 4.81 2.99
N ARG A 203 -22.37 3.85 3.79
CA ARG A 203 -23.08 2.57 4.03
C ARG A 203 -24.41 2.77 4.73
N GLN A 204 -24.45 3.63 5.76
CA GLN A 204 -25.66 3.94 6.47
C GLN A 204 -26.70 4.61 5.57
N GLU A 205 -26.29 5.60 4.78
CA GLU A 205 -27.16 6.29 3.83
C GLU A 205 -27.71 5.34 2.75
N ALA A 206 -26.86 4.42 2.25
CA ALA A 206 -27.27 3.40 1.28
C ALA A 206 -28.29 2.40 1.89
N GLU A 207 -28.08 1.97 3.13
CA GLU A 207 -29.01 1.08 3.84
C GLU A 207 -30.35 1.75 4.09
N GLU A 208 -30.36 3.03 4.50
CA GLU A 208 -31.59 3.80 4.68
C GLU A 208 -32.34 4.01 3.35
N ALA A 209 -31.60 4.28 2.27
CA ALA A 209 -32.18 4.42 0.94
C ALA A 209 -32.82 3.10 0.45
N ALA A 210 -32.15 1.96 0.67
CA ALA A 210 -32.66 0.64 0.33
C ALA A 210 -33.97 0.34 1.10
N LYS A 211 -33.99 0.61 2.41
CA LYS A 211 -35.22 0.43 3.25
C LYS A 211 -36.37 1.31 2.78
N ARG A 212 -36.09 2.56 2.37
CA ARG A 212 -37.12 3.45 1.81
C ARG A 212 -37.68 2.94 0.48
N GLN A 213 -36.84 2.40 -0.38
CA GLN A 213 -37.28 1.80 -1.65
C GLN A 213 -38.13 0.55 -1.44
N GLU A 214 -37.75 -0.32 -0.49
CA GLU A 214 -38.50 -1.52 -0.14
C GLU A 214 -39.87 -1.17 0.42
N ALA A 215 -39.95 -0.22 1.37
CA ALA A 215 -41.22 0.26 1.93
C ALA A 215 -42.10 0.94 0.88
N ALA A 216 -41.55 1.65 -0.09
CA ALA A 216 -42.32 2.25 -1.18
C ALA A 216 -42.87 1.18 -2.14
N ALA A 217 -42.10 0.12 -2.42
CA ALA A 217 -42.55 -0.99 -3.25
C ALA A 217 -43.68 -1.81 -2.59
N GLU A 218 -43.60 -2.00 -1.27
CA GLU A 218 -44.69 -2.64 -0.50
C GLU A 218 -45.99 -1.79 -0.45
N ALA A 219 -45.87 -0.46 -0.40
CA ALA A 219 -47.00 0.45 -0.41
C ALA A 219 -47.72 0.56 -1.76
N ASP A 220 -47.02 0.33 -2.86
CA ASP A 220 -47.55 0.38 -4.24
C ASP A 220 -48.15 -0.99 -4.69
N GLY A 221 -48.03 -2.03 -3.88
CA GLY A 221 -48.66 -3.34 -4.04
C GLY A 221 -50.14 -3.24 -3.80
N ASN A 222 -50.93 -2.91 -4.85
CA ASN A 222 -52.37 -2.79 -4.86
C ASN A 222 -53.04 -4.10 -4.47
N PRO A 223 -53.91 -4.19 -3.43
CA PRO A 223 -54.62 -5.42 -3.03
C PRO A 223 -55.88 -5.73 -3.86
N ASP A 224 -56.12 -5.08 -5.02
CA ASP A 224 -57.31 -5.31 -5.84
C ASP A 224 -57.01 -6.04 -7.17
N ALA A 225 -56.72 -7.35 -7.09
CA ALA A 225 -56.83 -8.25 -8.24
C ALA A 225 -57.41 -9.60 -7.80
N GLU A 226 -58.58 -9.59 -7.13
CA GLU A 226 -59.41 -10.78 -7.06
C GLU A 226 -60.40 -10.83 -8.23
N THR A 227 -60.40 -12.03 -8.80
CA THR A 227 -61.42 -12.60 -9.71
C THR A 227 -61.37 -12.21 -11.20
N GLN A 228 -60.70 -13.08 -11.96
CA GLN A 228 -61.40 -13.77 -13.06
C GLN A 228 -60.74 -15.12 -13.36
N SER A 229 -61.48 -16.18 -13.09
CA SER A 229 -61.21 -17.55 -13.48
C SER A 229 -61.18 -17.69 -15.02
N GLY A 230 -60.16 -18.30 -15.55
CA GLY A 230 -60.06 -18.71 -16.95
C GLY A 230 -59.02 -19.82 -17.12
N THR A 231 -59.50 -21.01 -17.26
CA THR A 231 -58.76 -22.25 -17.61
C THR A 231 -58.11 -22.15 -18.95
N ALA A 232 -56.80 -22.46 -19.04
CA ALA A 232 -56.20 -23.09 -20.22
C ALA A 232 -54.75 -23.55 -19.92
N GLU A 233 -54.57 -24.82 -19.99
CA GLU A 233 -53.51 -25.69 -20.55
C GLU A 233 -52.03 -25.30 -20.52
N ALA A 234 -51.27 -26.35 -20.14
CA ALA A 234 -49.80 -26.46 -20.08
C ALA A 234 -49.10 -26.18 -21.39
N SER A 235 -47.92 -25.55 -21.35
CA SER A 235 -46.82 -25.81 -22.24
C SER A 235 -45.48 -25.58 -21.54
N GLU A 236 -44.56 -26.51 -21.78
CA GLU A 236 -43.22 -26.68 -21.23
C GLU A 236 -42.24 -25.55 -21.56
N GLY A 237 -41.27 -25.38 -20.64
CA GLY A 237 -39.87 -25.21 -21.02
C GLY A 237 -39.45 -23.80 -21.46
N ALA A 238 -38.84 -23.03 -20.53
CA ALA A 238 -37.83 -22.05 -20.95
C ALA A 238 -36.72 -21.94 -19.87
N GLU A 239 -35.59 -22.57 -20.17
CA GLU A 239 -34.31 -22.36 -19.50
C GLU A 239 -33.91 -20.90 -19.66
N ARG A 240 -33.51 -20.30 -18.52
CA ARG A 240 -32.87 -18.96 -18.53
C ARG A 240 -31.46 -19.10 -19.07
N PRO A 241 -31.02 -18.32 -20.07
CA PRO A 241 -29.65 -18.37 -20.54
C PRO A 241 -28.71 -17.76 -19.48
N GLU A 242 -27.78 -18.60 -18.98
CA GLU A 242 -26.61 -18.10 -18.26
C GLU A 242 -25.79 -17.18 -19.17
N THR A 243 -25.49 -15.97 -18.72
CA THR A 243 -24.72 -15.00 -19.49
C THR A 243 -23.28 -15.47 -19.67
N ASP A 244 -22.76 -15.37 -20.90
CA ASP A 244 -21.39 -15.78 -21.29
C ASP A 244 -20.27 -15.17 -20.42
N ALA A 245 -20.53 -14.07 -19.72
CA ALA A 245 -19.60 -13.43 -18.79
C ALA A 245 -19.30 -14.28 -17.53
N ALA A 246 -20.27 -15.05 -17.03
CA ALA A 246 -20.07 -15.93 -15.87
C ALA A 246 -19.23 -17.16 -16.21
N LYS A 247 -19.40 -17.71 -17.41
CA LYS A 247 -18.61 -18.86 -17.92
C LYS A 247 -17.16 -18.47 -18.20
N ALA A 248 -16.91 -17.28 -18.76
CA ALA A 248 -15.57 -16.78 -19.02
C ALA A 248 -14.76 -16.52 -17.72
N GLY A 249 -15.41 -16.05 -16.65
CA GLY A 249 -14.78 -15.85 -15.35
C GLY A 249 -14.36 -17.14 -14.66
N ALA A 250 -15.19 -18.18 -14.73
CA ALA A 250 -14.89 -19.49 -14.14
C ALA A 250 -13.73 -20.21 -14.89
N LEU A 251 -13.68 -20.09 -16.21
CA LEU A 251 -12.63 -20.71 -17.04
C LEU A 251 -11.25 -20.10 -16.77
N ARG A 252 -11.16 -18.76 -16.62
CA ARG A 252 -9.90 -18.05 -16.28
C ARG A 252 -9.36 -18.44 -14.91
N ARG A 253 -10.22 -18.64 -13.90
CA ARG A 253 -9.81 -19.10 -12.56
C ARG A 253 -9.26 -20.51 -12.56
N GLN A 254 -9.86 -21.43 -13.34
CA GLN A 254 -9.37 -22.81 -13.50
C GLN A 254 -8.02 -22.89 -14.23
N GLU A 255 -7.80 -22.08 -15.26
CA GLU A 255 -6.51 -22.02 -15.97
C GLU A 255 -5.38 -21.45 -15.10
N ALA A 256 -5.65 -20.40 -14.32
CA ALA A 256 -4.68 -19.84 -13.38
C ALA A 256 -4.28 -20.87 -12.30
N HIS A 257 -5.25 -21.61 -11.75
CA HIS A 257 -4.97 -22.67 -10.78
C HIS A 257 -4.14 -23.82 -11.38
N ARG A 258 -4.43 -24.26 -12.63
CA ARG A 258 -3.65 -25.30 -13.31
C ARG A 258 -2.21 -24.87 -13.60
N ARG A 259 -1.97 -23.61 -13.97
CA ARG A 259 -0.61 -23.07 -14.19
C ARG A 259 0.21 -23.06 -12.90
N ASN A 260 -0.38 -22.67 -11.78
CA ASN A 260 0.29 -22.66 -10.46
C ASN A 260 0.64 -24.08 -9.98
N VAL A 261 -0.25 -25.05 -10.14
CA VAL A 261 0.02 -26.46 -9.77
C VAL A 261 1.12 -27.06 -10.65
N ALA A 262 1.15 -26.73 -11.95
CA ALA A 262 2.19 -27.20 -12.87
C ALA A 262 3.58 -26.60 -12.53
N ALA A 263 3.64 -25.33 -12.14
CA ALA A 263 4.89 -24.67 -11.72
C ALA A 263 5.45 -25.28 -10.40
N LYS A 264 4.59 -25.57 -9.41
CA LYS A 264 5.00 -26.26 -8.16
C LYS A 264 5.53 -27.68 -8.43
N LYS A 265 4.99 -28.43 -9.40
CA LYS A 265 5.51 -29.77 -9.77
C LYS A 265 6.86 -29.71 -10.48
N LYS A 266 7.17 -28.68 -11.27
CA LYS A 266 8.47 -28.52 -11.92
C LYS A 266 9.59 -28.19 -10.92
N ARG A 267 9.32 -27.37 -9.89
CA ARG A 267 10.29 -27.04 -8.83
C ARG A 267 10.67 -28.26 -7.95
N LYS A 268 9.76 -29.20 -7.70
CA LYS A 268 10.04 -30.42 -6.91
C LYS A 268 10.82 -31.51 -7.65
N ARG A 269 11.10 -31.37 -8.95
CA ARG A 269 11.88 -32.36 -9.74
C ARG A 269 13.35 -31.97 -9.96
N HIS A 270 13.79 -30.84 -9.41
CA HIS A 270 15.18 -30.33 -9.54
C HIS A 270 15.87 -30.12 -8.18
N HIS A 271 15.39 -30.83 -7.13
CA HIS A 271 16.11 -31.02 -5.87
C HIS A 271 16.28 -32.51 -5.60
#